data_5dd7f00b9bc0ca39eaab71351f0561d6
#
_entry.id   5dd7f00b9bc0ca39eaab71351f0561d6
#
_cell.length_a   1.000
_cell.length_b   1.000
_cell.length_c   1.000
_cell.angle_alpha   90.00
_cell.angle_beta   90.00
_cell.angle_gamma   90.00
#
_symmetry.space_group_name_H-M   'P 1'
#
loop_
_entity.id
_entity.type
_entity.pdbx_description
1 polymer ?
#
loop_
_entity_poly.entity_id
_entity_poly.type
_entity_poly.pdbx_seq_one_letter_code
_entity_poly.pdbx_strand_id
1 'polypeptide(L)'
;MVMKLFDSELNIMEILWRDGDTAAKKIAEITKEKIGWSKTTTYTIIKRCLDKGAIERQEPNFVCRALVTREQVQEHETAELINKMYDGAPDRLIASLLGQKRLSAEEINRLKRLIESLE
;
A
#
# COMPACT_ATOMS: atom_id res chain seq x y z
N MET A 1 -14.46 -4.71 -1.07
CA MET A 1 -14.26 -3.33 -0.58
C MET A 1 -12.89 -3.20 0.05
N VAL A 2 -12.17 -2.15 -0.29
CA VAL A 2 -10.84 -1.93 0.25
C VAL A 2 -10.92 -0.91 1.38
N MET A 3 -10.22 -1.21 2.46
CA MET A 3 -10.18 -0.38 3.65
C MET A 3 -8.98 0.55 3.64
N LYS A 4 -9.03 1.58 4.46
CA LYS A 4 -7.87 2.44 4.66
C LYS A 4 -6.83 1.75 5.52
N LEU A 5 -5.59 1.74 5.03
CA LEU A 5 -4.44 1.22 5.77
C LEU A 5 -3.54 2.37 6.18
N PHE A 6 -3.14 2.37 7.45
CA PHE A 6 -2.19 3.36 7.96
C PHE A 6 -0.76 2.91 7.63
N ASP A 7 0.17 3.85 7.73
CA ASP A 7 1.58 3.59 7.39
C ASP A 7 2.15 2.37 8.11
N SER A 8 1.83 2.22 9.40
CA SER A 8 2.31 1.06 10.16
C SER A 8 1.77 -0.26 9.60
N GLU A 9 0.53 -0.27 9.17
CA GLU A 9 -0.11 -1.46 8.59
C GLU A 9 0.46 -1.77 7.21
N LEU A 10 0.77 -0.73 6.44
CA LEU A 10 1.40 -0.91 5.13
C LEU A 10 2.77 -1.58 5.25
N ASN A 11 3.51 -1.36 6.34
CA ASN A 11 4.78 -2.06 6.58
C ASN A 11 4.58 -3.57 6.64
N ILE A 12 3.50 -4.04 7.25
CA ILE A 12 3.16 -5.47 7.29
C ILE A 12 2.78 -5.95 5.89
N MET A 13 1.90 -5.20 5.22
CA MET A 13 1.42 -5.58 3.89
C MET A 13 2.55 -5.66 2.87
N GLU A 14 3.52 -4.73 2.93
CA GLU A 14 4.67 -4.75 2.01
C GLU A 14 5.47 -6.04 2.11
N ILE A 15 5.62 -6.57 3.32
CA ILE A 15 6.31 -7.86 3.54
C ILE A 15 5.54 -8.97 2.85
N LEU A 16 4.22 -9.01 3.04
CA LEU A 16 3.38 -10.07 2.46
C LEU A 16 3.29 -9.96 0.94
N TRP A 17 3.24 -8.75 0.41
CA TRP A 17 3.20 -8.55 -1.04
C TRP A 17 4.53 -8.93 -1.69
N ARG A 18 5.65 -8.70 -1.00
CA ARG A 18 6.98 -9.04 -1.50
C ARG A 18 7.30 -10.52 -1.37
N ASP A 19 7.06 -11.08 -0.18
CA ASP A 19 7.52 -12.43 0.18
C ASP A 19 6.43 -13.50 0.11
N GLY A 20 5.17 -13.11 -0.04
CA GLY A 20 4.04 -14.05 0.03
C GLY A 20 3.67 -14.39 1.47
N ASP A 21 2.97 -15.48 1.66
CA ASP A 21 2.52 -15.92 2.98
C ASP A 21 3.72 -16.07 3.93
N THR A 22 3.67 -15.40 5.07
CA THR A 22 4.80 -15.34 5.99
C THR A 22 4.32 -15.51 7.43
N ALA A 23 5.03 -16.31 8.21
CA ALA A 23 4.71 -16.50 9.62
C ALA A 23 4.90 -15.19 10.40
N ALA A 24 4.03 -14.93 11.36
CA ALA A 24 4.12 -13.73 12.20
C ALA A 24 5.48 -13.61 12.88
N LYS A 25 6.06 -14.71 13.30
CA LYS A 25 7.40 -14.75 13.89
C LYS A 25 8.46 -14.19 12.93
N LYS A 26 8.38 -14.57 11.66
CA LYS A 26 9.30 -14.09 10.63
C LYS A 26 9.07 -12.61 10.33
N ILE A 27 7.82 -12.19 10.28
CA ILE A 27 7.48 -10.78 10.11
C ILE A 27 8.12 -9.95 11.23
N ALA A 28 8.03 -10.43 12.49
CA ALA A 28 8.62 -9.73 13.64
C ALA A 28 10.15 -9.63 13.53
N GLU A 29 10.81 -10.65 13.00
CA GLU A 29 12.25 -10.62 12.75
C GLU A 29 12.60 -9.55 11.72
N ILE A 30 11.83 -9.49 10.64
CA ILE A 30 12.06 -8.53 9.54
C ILE A 30 11.85 -7.10 10.03
N THR A 31 10.76 -6.82 10.73
CA THR A 31 10.46 -5.47 11.22
C THR A 31 11.46 -5.01 12.27
N LYS A 32 11.91 -5.92 13.12
CA LYS A 32 12.95 -5.60 14.11
C LYS A 32 14.24 -5.14 13.42
N GLU A 33 14.65 -5.86 12.40
CA GLU A 33 15.88 -5.55 11.67
C GLU A 33 15.77 -4.28 10.85
N LYS A 34 14.66 -4.13 10.10
CA LYS A 34 14.51 -3.03 9.14
C LYS A 34 14.02 -1.72 9.72
N ILE A 35 13.12 -1.77 10.70
CA ILE A 35 12.51 -0.56 11.25
C ILE A 35 12.58 -0.49 12.78
N GLY A 36 13.22 -1.45 13.41
CA GLY A 36 13.44 -1.40 14.85
C GLY A 36 12.22 -1.64 15.72
N TRP A 37 11.16 -2.24 15.19
CA TRP A 37 9.98 -2.55 15.99
C TRP A 37 10.24 -3.69 16.94
N SER A 38 9.70 -3.57 18.17
CA SER A 38 9.67 -4.68 19.10
C SER A 38 8.71 -5.76 18.58
N LYS A 39 8.89 -6.97 19.09
CA LYS A 39 7.97 -8.08 18.78
C LYS A 39 6.53 -7.70 19.13
N THR A 40 6.33 -7.09 20.30
CA THR A 40 5.00 -6.67 20.76
C THR A 40 4.36 -5.69 19.78
N THR A 41 5.10 -4.68 19.34
CA THR A 41 4.62 -3.70 18.37
C THR A 41 4.20 -4.39 17.07
N THR A 42 5.03 -5.29 16.56
CA THR A 42 4.73 -6.00 15.31
C THR A 42 3.45 -6.80 15.43
N TYR A 43 3.29 -7.57 16.52
CA TYR A 43 2.07 -8.37 16.71
C TYR A 43 0.83 -7.50 16.88
N THR A 44 0.97 -6.33 17.50
CA THR A 44 -0.14 -5.38 17.63
C THR A 44 -0.59 -4.90 16.25
N ILE A 45 0.36 -4.57 15.39
CA ILE A 45 0.04 -4.09 14.03
C ILE A 45 -0.54 -5.22 13.16
N ILE A 46 0.00 -6.44 13.28
CA ILE A 46 -0.56 -7.61 12.61
C ILE A 46 -2.03 -7.81 13.03
N LYS A 47 -2.33 -7.67 14.33
CA LYS A 47 -3.71 -7.77 14.81
C LYS A 47 -4.61 -6.73 14.17
N ARG A 48 -4.14 -5.50 14.01
CA ARG A 48 -4.91 -4.45 13.33
C ARG A 48 -5.21 -4.83 11.89
N CYS A 49 -4.24 -5.40 11.18
CA CYS A 49 -4.45 -5.87 9.80
C CYS A 49 -5.49 -7.00 9.75
N LEU A 50 -5.44 -7.90 10.73
CA LEU A 50 -6.44 -8.98 10.86
C LEU A 50 -7.83 -8.40 11.12
N ASP A 51 -7.94 -7.47 12.04
CA ASP A 51 -9.22 -6.85 12.42
C ASP A 51 -9.84 -6.09 11.24
N LYS A 52 -9.02 -5.50 10.39
CA LYS A 52 -9.49 -4.79 9.18
C LYS A 52 -9.85 -5.73 8.03
N GLY A 53 -9.49 -7.00 8.13
CA GLY A 53 -9.70 -7.93 7.03
C GLY A 53 -8.70 -7.81 5.89
N ALA A 54 -7.56 -7.15 6.13
CA ALA A 54 -6.52 -7.01 5.12
C ALA A 54 -5.67 -8.27 4.98
N ILE A 55 -5.59 -9.04 6.06
CA ILE A 55 -4.86 -10.32 6.08
C ILE A 55 -5.71 -11.36 6.80
N GLU A 56 -5.35 -12.62 6.62
CA GLU A 56 -5.91 -13.72 7.40
C GLU A 56 -4.80 -14.51 8.07
N ARG A 57 -5.16 -15.18 9.14
CA ARG A 57 -4.26 -16.05 9.90
C ARG A 57 -4.52 -17.50 9.53
N GLN A 58 -3.49 -18.21 9.19
CA GLN A 58 -3.55 -19.65 8.91
C GLN A 58 -2.71 -20.42 9.93
N GLU A 59 -3.27 -21.48 10.45
CA GLU A 59 -2.56 -22.40 11.34
C GLU A 59 -2.05 -23.60 10.55
N PRO A 60 -0.99 -24.28 10.99
CA PRO A 60 -0.21 -23.99 12.19
C PRO A 60 0.78 -22.83 11.97
N ASN A 61 1.38 -22.38 13.09
CA ASN A 61 2.49 -21.40 13.09
C ASN A 61 2.12 -19.95 12.78
N PHE A 62 0.85 -19.61 12.89
CA PHE A 62 0.40 -18.22 12.71
C PHE A 62 0.95 -17.64 11.40
N VAL A 63 0.62 -18.24 10.29
CA VAL A 63 1.01 -17.73 8.96
C VAL A 63 0.04 -16.65 8.54
N CYS A 64 0.58 -15.49 8.15
CA CYS A 64 -0.21 -14.36 7.68
C CYS A 64 -0.30 -14.39 6.15
N ARG A 65 -1.50 -14.18 5.63
CA ARG A 65 -1.76 -14.15 4.20
C ARG A 65 -2.51 -12.87 3.83
N ALA A 66 -2.03 -12.18 2.82
CA ALA A 66 -2.69 -10.96 2.34
C ALA A 66 -4.00 -11.31 1.65
N LEU A 67 -5.06 -10.60 2.02
CA LEU A 67 -6.39 -10.71 1.40
C LEU A 67 -6.66 -9.59 0.40
N VAL A 68 -5.81 -8.56 0.40
CA VAL A 68 -5.90 -7.46 -0.55
C VAL A 68 -4.59 -7.34 -1.31
N THR A 69 -4.66 -6.91 -2.56
CA THR A 69 -3.45 -6.70 -3.38
C THR A 69 -2.93 -5.28 -3.20
N ARG A 70 -1.67 -5.07 -3.55
CA ARG A 70 -1.07 -3.72 -3.58
C ARG A 70 -1.88 -2.80 -4.48
N GLU A 71 -2.28 -3.30 -5.65
CA GLU A 71 -3.03 -2.54 -6.64
C GLU A 71 -4.39 -2.10 -6.11
N GLN A 72 -5.07 -2.97 -5.36
CA GLN A 72 -6.35 -2.61 -4.73
C GLN A 72 -6.17 -1.49 -3.72
N VAL A 73 -5.11 -1.54 -2.92
CA VAL A 73 -4.83 -0.49 -1.93
C VAL A 73 -4.44 0.82 -2.61
N GLN A 74 -3.59 0.76 -3.64
CA GLN A 74 -3.20 1.93 -4.42
C GLN A 74 -4.42 2.60 -5.05
N GLU A 75 -5.30 1.82 -5.66
CA GLU A 75 -6.51 2.32 -6.28
C GLU A 75 -7.41 3.03 -5.29
N HIS A 76 -7.60 2.43 -4.12
CA HIS A 76 -8.39 3.04 -3.05
C HIS A 76 -7.80 4.36 -2.56
N GLU A 77 -6.49 4.38 -2.29
CA GLU A 77 -5.80 5.58 -1.81
C GLU A 77 -5.82 6.70 -2.85
N THR A 78 -5.65 6.34 -4.12
CA THR A 78 -5.71 7.32 -5.22
C THR A 78 -7.09 7.93 -5.32
N ALA A 79 -8.14 7.11 -5.30
CA ALA A 79 -9.51 7.58 -5.38
C ALA A 79 -9.85 8.50 -4.19
N GLU A 80 -9.42 8.11 -3.00
CA GLU A 80 -9.65 8.90 -1.79
C GLU A 80 -8.96 10.27 -1.86
N LEU A 81 -7.71 10.29 -2.31
CA LEU A 81 -6.96 11.53 -2.49
C LEU A 81 -7.66 12.46 -3.49
N ILE A 82 -8.07 11.93 -4.62
CA ILE A 82 -8.74 12.71 -5.67
C ILE A 82 -10.05 13.29 -5.15
N ASN A 83 -10.84 12.48 -4.45
CA ASN A 83 -12.12 12.93 -3.91
C ASN A 83 -11.93 14.00 -2.82
N LYS A 84 -10.92 13.82 -1.99
CA LYS A 84 -10.67 14.69 -0.84
C LYS A 84 -10.04 16.03 -1.22
N MET A 85 -9.09 16.02 -2.16
CA MET A 85 -8.25 17.18 -2.45
C MET A 85 -8.46 17.78 -3.83
N TYR A 86 -9.07 17.04 -4.75
CA TYR A 86 -9.19 17.45 -6.16
C TYR A 86 -10.62 17.36 -6.69
N ASP A 87 -11.59 17.51 -5.80
CA ASP A 87 -13.03 17.55 -6.15
C ASP A 87 -13.49 16.37 -7.01
N GLY A 88 -12.88 15.21 -6.85
CA GLY A 88 -13.23 14.02 -7.62
C GLY A 88 -12.74 14.02 -9.07
N ALA A 89 -11.92 14.99 -9.45
CA ALA A 89 -11.44 15.13 -10.83
C ALA A 89 -9.99 14.66 -10.98
N PRO A 90 -9.74 13.48 -11.59
CA PRO A 90 -8.37 12.95 -11.76
C PRO A 90 -7.45 13.90 -12.53
N ASP A 91 -7.98 14.61 -13.52
CA ASP A 91 -7.21 15.56 -14.31
C ASP A 91 -6.66 16.72 -13.47
N ARG A 92 -7.35 17.08 -12.38
CA ARG A 92 -6.85 18.12 -11.46
C ARG A 92 -5.61 17.65 -10.71
N LEU A 93 -5.54 16.37 -10.35
CA LEU A 93 -4.34 15.81 -9.73
C LEU A 93 -3.15 15.91 -10.70
N ILE A 94 -3.37 15.52 -11.94
CA ILE A 94 -2.33 15.57 -12.98
C ILE A 94 -1.88 17.00 -13.21
N ALA A 95 -2.82 17.95 -13.33
CA ALA A 95 -2.52 19.37 -13.50
C ALA A 95 -1.70 19.92 -12.32
N SER A 96 -2.02 19.48 -11.10
CA SER A 96 -1.29 19.87 -9.90
C SER A 96 0.17 19.41 -9.95
N LEU A 97 0.40 18.16 -10.36
CA LEU A 97 1.76 17.62 -10.49
C LEU A 97 2.56 18.39 -11.53
N LEU A 98 1.95 18.74 -12.66
CA LEU A 98 2.60 19.51 -13.72
C LEU A 98 2.90 20.94 -13.25
N GLY A 99 1.96 21.57 -12.55
CA GLY A 99 2.12 22.93 -12.03
C GLY A 99 3.21 23.05 -10.98
N GLN A 100 3.41 22.00 -10.18
CA GLN A 100 4.46 21.96 -9.18
C GLN A 100 5.82 21.58 -9.74
N LYS A 101 5.89 21.28 -11.04
CA LYS A 101 7.12 20.86 -11.72
C LYS A 101 7.77 19.64 -11.08
N ARG A 102 6.94 18.73 -10.59
CA ARG A 102 7.43 17.49 -9.94
C ARG A 102 7.79 16.41 -10.94
N LEU A 103 7.40 16.58 -12.20
CA LEU A 103 7.65 15.58 -13.23
C LEU A 103 8.88 15.96 -14.04
N SER A 104 9.79 15.02 -14.22
CA SER A 104 10.93 15.17 -15.11
C SER A 104 10.47 15.12 -16.57
N ALA A 105 11.34 15.56 -17.49
CA ALA A 105 11.06 15.45 -18.92
C ALA A 105 10.80 13.99 -19.35
N GLU A 106 11.55 13.05 -18.78
CA GLU A 106 11.37 11.64 -19.07
C GLU A 106 10.02 11.12 -18.60
N GLU A 107 9.59 11.55 -17.40
CA GLU A 107 8.29 11.18 -16.86
C GLU A 107 7.16 11.75 -17.68
N ILE A 108 7.26 13.01 -18.12
CA ILE A 108 6.28 13.64 -19.00
C ILE A 108 6.17 12.86 -20.31
N ASN A 109 7.30 12.45 -20.90
CA ASN A 109 7.31 11.68 -22.12
C ASN A 109 6.65 10.31 -21.95
N ARG A 110 6.89 9.65 -20.81
CA ARG A 110 6.22 8.38 -20.50
C ARG A 110 4.70 8.56 -20.38
N LEU A 111 4.27 9.64 -19.72
CA LEU A 111 2.85 9.97 -19.58
C LEU A 111 2.21 10.20 -20.95
N LYS A 112 2.87 10.94 -21.83
CA LYS A 112 2.38 11.16 -23.19
C LYS A 112 2.15 9.85 -23.93
N ARG A 113 3.11 8.91 -23.82
CA ARG A 113 2.99 7.60 -24.46
C ARG A 113 1.85 6.78 -23.88
N LEU A 114 1.65 6.84 -22.55
CA LEU A 114 0.54 6.14 -21.90
C LEU A 114 -0.81 6.66 -22.37
N ILE A 115 -0.95 7.98 -22.47
CA ILE A 115 -2.19 8.61 -22.92
C ILE A 115 -2.47 8.23 -24.37
N GLU A 116 -1.46 8.29 -25.24
CA GLU A 116 -1.58 7.90 -26.64
C GLU A 116 -2.00 6.43 -26.80
N SER A 117 -1.52 5.55 -25.92
CA SER A 117 -1.85 4.13 -25.96
C SER A 117 -3.31 3.82 -25.62
N LEU A 118 -4.04 4.79 -25.07
CA LEU A 118 -5.45 4.61 -24.73
C LEU A 118 -6.38 4.77 -25.93
N GLU A 119 -5.88 5.22 -27.05
CA GLU A 119 -6.67 5.42 -28.26
C GLU A 119 -6.87 4.15 -29.09
#